data_6f6ddb5c820571833fb26e437c3d4ffc
#
_entry.id   6f6ddb5c820571833fb26e437c3d4ffc
#
_cell.length_a   1.000
_cell.length_b   1.000
_cell.length_c   1.000
_cell.angle_alpha   90.00
_cell.angle_beta   90.00
_cell.angle_gamma   90.00
#
_symmetry.space_group_name_H-M   'P 1'
#
loop_
_entity.id
_entity.type
_entity.pdbx_description
1 polymer ?
#
loop_
_entity_poly.entity_id
_entity_poly.type
_entity_poly.pdbx_seq_one_letter_code
_entity_poly.pdbx_strand_id
1 'polypeptide(L)'
;GGLSVKIAIGADHGGFRLKEEIVHFLRARGHDVVDVGCSSEDSVDYPDYAIPVCDMVVKGEADRGILICGTGIGMSIAANKIPGIRCALVHDVFSAKATREHNDSNVLAMGGRVIGPGLALEIVRVWTETEFPGEERHRNRIDKVCRLETGRAGQERA
;
A
#
# COMPACT_ATOMS: atom_id res chain seq x y z
N GLY A 1 16.08 15.22 -9.05
CA GLY A 1 15.15 15.10 -8.00
C GLY A 1 13.85 14.47 -8.39
N GLY A 2 13.49 13.39 -7.73
CA GLY A 2 12.18 12.79 -7.88
C GLY A 2 11.08 13.63 -7.24
N LEU A 3 9.84 13.39 -7.65
CA LEU A 3 8.68 14.01 -7.06
C LEU A 3 8.56 13.60 -5.59
N SER A 4 8.30 14.57 -4.71
CA SER A 4 7.93 14.29 -3.33
C SER A 4 6.50 13.72 -3.31
N VAL A 5 6.32 12.62 -2.62
CA VAL A 5 5.02 11.94 -2.47
C VAL A 5 4.62 11.96 -1.00
N LYS A 6 3.35 12.20 -0.73
CA LYS A 6 2.82 12.08 0.62
C LYS A 6 2.31 10.67 0.84
N ILE A 7 2.89 9.98 1.82
CA ILE A 7 2.65 8.57 2.08
C ILE A 7 2.13 8.38 3.50
N ALA A 8 0.99 7.72 3.64
CA ALA A 8 0.51 7.21 4.92
C ALA A 8 1.04 5.79 5.11
N ILE A 9 1.57 5.49 6.28
CA ILE A 9 2.10 4.17 6.59
C ILE A 9 1.54 3.66 7.91
N GLY A 10 1.17 2.39 7.93
CA GLY A 10 0.69 1.69 9.11
C GLY A 10 1.20 0.26 9.16
N ALA A 11 1.29 -0.27 10.36
CA ALA A 11 1.71 -1.64 10.60
C ALA A 11 1.05 -2.20 11.86
N ASP A 12 0.99 -3.51 11.96
CA ASP A 12 0.75 -4.17 13.22
C ASP A 12 2.10 -4.51 13.90
N HIS A 13 2.04 -5.27 14.99
CA HIS A 13 3.24 -5.67 15.74
C HIS A 13 4.23 -6.49 14.89
N GLY A 14 3.77 -7.27 13.93
CA GLY A 14 4.64 -8.05 13.03
C GLY A 14 5.36 -7.20 11.98
N GLY A 15 4.90 -5.98 11.74
CA GLY A 15 5.50 -5.06 10.79
C GLY A 15 6.14 -3.81 11.43
N PHE A 16 6.07 -3.68 12.74
CA PHE A 16 6.51 -2.46 13.43
C PHE A 16 7.97 -2.09 13.14
N ARG A 17 8.90 -3.03 13.27
CA ARG A 17 10.32 -2.76 13.03
C ARG A 17 10.60 -2.34 11.60
N LEU A 18 10.01 -3.05 10.64
CA LEU A 18 10.17 -2.71 9.24
C LEU A 18 9.55 -1.35 8.92
N LYS A 19 8.39 -1.04 9.52
CA LYS A 19 7.77 0.27 9.38
C LYS A 19 8.71 1.39 9.81
N GLU A 20 9.36 1.26 10.95
CA GLU A 20 10.30 2.26 11.44
C GLU A 20 11.43 2.53 10.44
N GLU A 21 12.00 1.49 9.88
CA GLU A 21 13.06 1.61 8.86
C GLU A 21 12.56 2.27 7.58
N ILE A 22 11.36 1.92 7.12
CA ILE A 22 10.75 2.50 5.92
C ILE A 22 10.43 3.97 6.13
N VAL A 23 9.88 4.36 7.28
CA VAL A 23 9.60 5.76 7.61
C VAL A 23 10.89 6.59 7.53
N HIS A 24 11.94 6.12 8.17
CA HIS A 24 13.24 6.80 8.14
C HIS A 24 13.78 6.92 6.71
N PHE A 25 13.74 5.84 5.96
CA PHE A 25 14.20 5.80 4.57
C PHE A 25 13.46 6.79 3.67
N LEU A 26 12.14 6.81 3.74
CA LEU A 26 11.31 7.68 2.91
C LEU A 26 11.50 9.17 3.27
N ARG A 27 11.58 9.48 4.56
CA ARG A 27 11.83 10.85 5.01
C ARG A 27 13.22 11.35 4.56
N ALA A 28 14.22 10.47 4.63
CA ALA A 28 15.57 10.80 4.14
C ALA A 28 15.61 11.07 2.64
N ARG A 29 14.68 10.50 1.88
CA ARG A 29 14.54 10.73 0.44
C ARG A 29 13.64 11.92 0.11
N GLY A 30 13.16 12.65 1.10
CA GLY A 30 12.39 13.88 0.89
C GLY A 30 10.89 13.69 0.76
N HIS A 31 10.37 12.51 1.07
CA HIS A 31 8.93 12.26 1.08
C HIS A 31 8.29 12.72 2.38
N ASP A 32 7.02 13.12 2.31
CA ASP A 32 6.22 13.46 3.48
C ASP A 32 5.52 12.18 3.96
N VAL A 33 5.84 11.74 5.17
CA VAL A 33 5.35 10.46 5.70
C VAL A 33 4.51 10.70 6.94
N VAL A 34 3.26 10.22 6.91
CA VAL A 34 2.36 10.18 8.06
C VAL A 34 2.36 8.76 8.61
N ASP A 35 2.93 8.60 9.79
CA ASP A 35 2.97 7.32 10.50
C ASP A 35 1.74 7.20 11.39
N VAL A 36 0.80 6.31 11.02
CA VAL A 36 -0.43 6.09 11.80
C VAL A 36 -0.28 5.02 12.88
N GLY A 37 0.89 4.41 13.00
CA GLY A 37 1.18 3.38 14.00
C GLY A 37 1.29 1.98 13.36
N CYS A 38 1.44 0.93 14.12
CA CYS A 38 1.48 0.92 15.61
C CYS A 38 2.76 1.55 16.18
N SER A 39 2.79 1.71 17.50
CA SER A 39 3.89 2.38 18.19
C SER A 39 4.79 1.43 18.99
N SER A 40 4.52 0.13 18.96
CA SER A 40 5.28 -0.88 19.69
C SER A 40 5.11 -2.27 19.06
N GLU A 41 5.81 -3.25 19.62
CA GLU A 41 5.68 -4.67 19.23
C GLU A 41 4.58 -5.41 19.98
N ASP A 42 3.80 -4.72 20.80
CA ASP A 42 2.67 -5.32 21.49
C ASP A 42 1.59 -5.74 20.50
N SER A 43 0.97 -6.90 20.74
CA SER A 43 -0.02 -7.47 19.84
C SER A 43 -1.20 -6.53 19.62
N VAL A 44 -1.50 -6.25 18.35
CA VAL A 44 -2.63 -5.42 17.92
C VAL A 44 -3.29 -6.06 16.70
N ASP A 45 -4.48 -5.59 16.36
CA ASP A 45 -5.22 -6.05 15.21
C ASP A 45 -4.84 -5.24 13.95
N TYR A 46 -4.38 -5.92 12.91
CA TYR A 46 -3.90 -5.24 11.70
C TYR A 46 -4.97 -4.38 11.01
N PRO A 47 -6.29 -4.74 11.00
CA PRO A 47 -7.29 -3.88 10.36
C PRO A 47 -7.38 -2.49 10.97
N ASP A 48 -7.10 -2.35 12.26
CA ASP A 48 -7.13 -1.06 12.97
C ASP A 48 -6.10 -0.07 12.43
N TYR A 49 -5.09 -0.57 11.74
CA TYR A 49 -4.05 0.25 11.11
C TYR A 49 -4.20 0.32 9.58
N ALA A 50 -4.85 -0.68 8.97
CA ALA A 50 -5.19 -0.63 7.54
C ALA A 50 -6.22 0.45 7.24
N ILE A 51 -7.27 0.55 8.05
CA ILE A 51 -8.38 1.48 7.83
C ILE A 51 -7.93 2.94 7.81
N PRO A 52 -7.18 3.46 8.80
CA PRO A 52 -6.75 4.86 8.77
C PRO A 52 -5.86 5.21 7.58
N VAL A 53 -4.95 4.31 7.18
CA VAL A 53 -4.08 4.54 6.02
C VAL A 53 -4.93 4.63 4.75
N CYS A 54 -5.82 3.67 4.54
CA CYS A 54 -6.68 3.64 3.35
C CYS A 54 -7.63 4.82 3.30
N ASP A 55 -8.17 5.25 4.44
CA ASP A 55 -9.04 6.43 4.52
C ASP A 55 -8.30 7.69 4.09
N MET A 56 -7.05 7.87 4.49
CA MET A 56 -6.22 8.99 4.06
C MET A 56 -6.02 9.00 2.54
N VAL A 57 -5.78 7.83 1.96
CA VAL A 57 -5.59 7.70 0.51
C VAL A 57 -6.88 8.02 -0.25
N VAL A 58 -8.00 7.46 0.18
CA VAL A 58 -9.30 7.67 -0.47
C VAL A 58 -9.75 9.13 -0.39
N LYS A 59 -9.50 9.81 0.73
CA LYS A 59 -9.85 11.22 0.94
C LYS A 59 -8.88 12.20 0.28
N GLY A 60 -7.79 11.71 -0.32
CA GLY A 60 -6.77 12.57 -0.91
C GLY A 60 -5.85 13.25 0.12
N GLU A 61 -5.87 12.82 1.37
CA GLU A 61 -4.99 13.32 2.43
C GLU A 61 -3.58 12.72 2.34
N ALA A 62 -3.44 11.63 1.61
CA ALA A 62 -2.17 11.03 1.22
C ALA A 62 -2.27 10.58 -0.23
N ASP A 63 -1.15 10.61 -0.94
CA ASP A 63 -1.09 10.15 -2.33
C ASP A 63 -1.10 8.63 -2.41
N ARG A 64 -0.42 7.97 -1.48
CA ARG A 64 -0.28 6.51 -1.43
C ARG A 64 -0.21 6.03 0.01
N GLY A 65 -0.45 4.73 0.19
CA GLY A 65 -0.34 4.08 1.50
C GLY A 65 0.60 2.88 1.47
N ILE A 66 1.20 2.59 2.62
CA ILE A 66 2.03 1.39 2.83
C ILE A 66 1.54 0.71 4.10
N LEU A 67 1.32 -0.60 4.00
CA LEU A 67 0.80 -1.42 5.09
C LEU A 67 1.71 -2.63 5.31
N ILE A 68 2.09 -2.89 6.56
CA ILE A 68 3.00 -3.97 6.91
C ILE A 68 2.42 -4.76 8.08
N CYS A 69 2.27 -6.06 7.88
CA CYS A 69 2.00 -6.99 8.98
C CYS A 69 2.99 -8.15 8.89
N GLY A 70 2.77 -9.25 9.57
CA GLY A 70 3.71 -10.39 9.53
C GLY A 70 3.92 -10.94 8.12
N THR A 71 2.86 -11.11 7.36
CA THR A 71 2.90 -11.64 5.99
C THR A 71 2.48 -10.64 4.92
N GLY A 72 1.88 -9.53 5.29
CA GLY A 72 1.26 -8.58 4.37
C GLY A 72 -0.09 -9.03 3.82
N ILE A 73 -0.44 -10.31 3.99
CA ILE A 73 -1.64 -10.90 3.43
C ILE A 73 -2.90 -10.28 4.04
N GLY A 74 -2.99 -10.26 5.37
CA GLY A 74 -4.14 -9.68 6.06
C GLY A 74 -4.34 -8.21 5.72
N MET A 75 -3.25 -7.44 5.69
CA MET A 75 -3.28 -6.04 5.29
C MET A 75 -3.82 -5.86 3.86
N SER A 76 -3.38 -6.70 2.92
CA SER A 76 -3.83 -6.61 1.53
C SER A 76 -5.32 -6.95 1.39
N ILE A 77 -5.80 -7.95 2.12
CA ILE A 77 -7.21 -8.35 2.12
C ILE A 77 -8.07 -7.21 2.69
N ALA A 78 -7.68 -6.67 3.84
CA ALA A 78 -8.41 -5.58 4.48
C ALA A 78 -8.46 -4.33 3.61
N ALA A 79 -7.32 -3.91 3.07
CA ALA A 79 -7.23 -2.73 2.23
C ALA A 79 -8.11 -2.84 0.98
N ASN A 80 -8.10 -3.99 0.32
CA ASN A 80 -8.88 -4.20 -0.90
C ASN A 80 -10.39 -4.34 -0.67
N LYS A 81 -10.86 -4.37 0.58
CA LYS A 81 -12.28 -4.25 0.91
C LYS A 81 -12.77 -2.81 0.87
N ILE A 82 -11.88 -1.84 0.88
CA ILE A 82 -12.22 -0.42 0.92
C ILE A 82 -12.35 0.11 -0.50
N PRO A 83 -13.51 0.65 -0.90
CA PRO A 83 -13.69 1.22 -2.23
C PRO A 83 -12.65 2.32 -2.52
N GLY A 84 -12.10 2.30 -3.72
CA GLY A 84 -11.06 3.23 -4.15
C GLY A 84 -9.64 2.75 -3.88
N ILE A 85 -9.44 1.64 -3.17
CA ILE A 85 -8.12 1.10 -2.88
C ILE A 85 -7.79 -0.04 -3.84
N ARG A 86 -6.60 0.04 -4.42
CA ARG A 86 -5.95 -1.04 -5.15
C ARG A 86 -4.64 -1.35 -4.43
N CYS A 87 -4.70 -2.32 -3.53
CA CYS A 87 -3.56 -2.74 -2.72
C CYS A 87 -2.84 -3.91 -3.38
N ALA A 88 -1.54 -3.78 -3.56
CA ALA A 88 -0.69 -4.84 -4.08
C ALA A 88 0.15 -5.45 -2.96
N LEU A 89 0.05 -6.76 -2.78
CA LEU A 89 0.94 -7.52 -1.92
C LEU A 89 2.20 -7.87 -2.71
N VAL A 90 3.33 -7.26 -2.35
CA VAL A 90 4.55 -7.32 -3.16
C VAL A 90 5.75 -7.70 -2.30
N HIS A 91 6.49 -8.71 -2.75
CA HIS A 91 7.71 -9.18 -2.11
C HIS A 91 8.90 -9.28 -3.08
N ASP A 92 8.80 -8.65 -4.25
CA ASP A 92 9.88 -8.59 -5.23
C ASP A 92 9.87 -7.25 -5.97
N VAL A 93 11.02 -6.90 -6.55
CA VAL A 93 11.19 -5.60 -7.22
C VAL A 93 10.45 -5.54 -8.56
N PHE A 94 10.40 -6.64 -9.28
CA PHE A 94 9.67 -6.70 -10.55
C PHE A 94 8.19 -6.39 -10.35
N SER A 95 7.55 -7.05 -9.38
CA SER A 95 6.13 -6.83 -9.08
C SER A 95 5.87 -5.42 -8.55
N ALA A 96 6.82 -4.84 -7.79
CA ALA A 96 6.71 -3.47 -7.31
C ALA A 96 6.57 -2.47 -8.45
N LYS A 97 7.40 -2.62 -9.47
CA LYS A 97 7.35 -1.79 -10.67
C LYS A 97 6.11 -2.08 -11.51
N ALA A 98 5.85 -3.36 -11.76
CA ALA A 98 4.74 -3.79 -12.62
C ALA A 98 3.38 -3.35 -12.07
N THR A 99 3.15 -3.44 -10.75
CA THR A 99 1.87 -3.03 -10.18
C THR A 99 1.62 -1.52 -10.30
N ARG A 100 2.69 -0.70 -10.29
CA ARG A 100 2.55 0.72 -10.59
C ARG A 100 2.22 0.95 -12.06
N GLU A 101 2.95 0.31 -12.95
CA GLU A 101 2.79 0.50 -14.39
C GLU A 101 1.50 -0.10 -14.95
N HIS A 102 1.00 -1.19 -14.36
CA HIS A 102 -0.15 -1.93 -14.88
C HIS A 102 -1.44 -1.71 -14.08
N ASN A 103 -1.33 -1.59 -12.76
CA ASN A 103 -2.50 -1.57 -11.87
C ASN A 103 -2.75 -0.21 -11.23
N ASP A 104 -1.81 0.72 -11.36
CA ASP A 104 -1.84 2.00 -10.65
C ASP A 104 -2.20 1.79 -9.17
N SER A 105 -1.52 0.82 -8.53
CA SER A 105 -1.79 0.51 -7.13
C SER A 105 -1.49 1.73 -6.25
N ASN A 106 -2.41 2.05 -5.36
CA ASN A 106 -2.28 3.19 -4.45
C ASN A 106 -1.93 2.78 -3.02
N VAL A 107 -1.93 1.48 -2.73
CA VAL A 107 -1.48 0.92 -1.46
C VAL A 107 -0.57 -0.28 -1.72
N LEU A 108 0.52 -0.33 -0.96
CA LEU A 108 1.49 -1.43 -1.00
C LEU A 108 1.41 -2.19 0.32
N ALA A 109 1.31 -3.51 0.27
CA ALA A 109 1.37 -4.36 1.45
C ALA A 109 2.60 -5.27 1.40
N MET A 110 3.26 -5.44 2.53
CA MET A 110 4.44 -6.31 2.68
C MET A 110 4.42 -7.04 4.01
N GLY A 111 5.14 -8.17 4.05
CA GLY A 111 5.31 -8.97 5.26
C GLY A 111 6.65 -8.75 5.93
N GLY A 112 6.64 -8.18 7.13
CA GLY A 112 7.85 -7.96 7.91
C GLY A 112 8.59 -9.23 8.33
N ARG A 113 7.89 -10.38 8.29
CA ARG A 113 8.47 -11.70 8.56
C ARG A 113 8.83 -12.46 7.28
N VAL A 114 8.54 -11.91 6.11
CA VAL A 114 8.75 -12.57 4.83
C VAL A 114 10.02 -12.08 4.15
N ILE A 115 10.26 -10.77 4.18
CA ILE A 115 11.42 -10.16 3.52
C ILE A 115 12.25 -9.38 4.54
N GLY A 116 13.55 -9.31 4.27
CA GLY A 116 14.45 -8.50 5.05
C GLY A 116 14.38 -7.01 4.67
N PRO A 117 14.98 -6.15 5.50
CA PRO A 117 14.90 -4.71 5.29
C PRO A 117 15.55 -4.24 3.98
N GLY A 118 16.64 -4.87 3.54
CA GLY A 118 17.29 -4.49 2.28
C GLY A 118 16.37 -4.60 1.08
N LEU A 119 15.70 -5.74 0.93
CA LEU A 119 14.74 -5.95 -0.15
C LEU A 119 13.51 -5.05 0.02
N ALA A 120 13.02 -4.91 1.25
CA ALA A 120 11.85 -4.07 1.51
C ALA A 120 12.09 -2.61 1.11
N LEU A 121 13.24 -2.05 1.44
CA LEU A 121 13.58 -0.67 1.08
C LEU A 121 13.72 -0.50 -0.44
N GLU A 122 14.25 -1.48 -1.13
CA GLU A 122 14.33 -1.45 -2.60
C GLU A 122 12.93 -1.51 -3.23
N ILE A 123 12.05 -2.37 -2.72
CA ILE A 123 10.66 -2.46 -3.16
C ILE A 123 9.95 -1.11 -2.95
N VAL A 124 10.10 -0.52 -1.77
CA VAL A 124 9.48 0.77 -1.43
C VAL A 124 9.99 1.87 -2.34
N ARG A 125 11.29 1.92 -2.60
CA ARG A 125 11.89 2.90 -3.51
C ARG A 125 11.28 2.81 -4.91
N VAL A 126 11.29 1.61 -5.49
CA VAL A 126 10.77 1.38 -6.83
C VAL A 126 9.28 1.69 -6.91
N TRP A 127 8.50 1.22 -5.95
CA TRP A 127 7.06 1.45 -5.94
C TRP A 127 6.70 2.93 -5.77
N THR A 128 7.42 3.66 -4.92
CA THR A 128 7.18 5.09 -4.68
C THR A 128 7.59 5.94 -5.87
N GLU A 129 8.69 5.59 -6.54
CA GLU A 129 9.28 6.39 -7.61
C GLU A 129 8.75 6.04 -9.01
N THR A 130 7.95 4.99 -9.15
CA THR A 130 7.36 4.59 -10.44
C THR A 130 5.98 5.21 -10.60
N GLU A 131 5.82 6.03 -11.63
CA GLU A 131 4.54 6.63 -11.98
C GLU A 131 3.73 5.66 -12.85
N PHE A 132 2.42 5.88 -12.89
CA PHE A 132 1.53 5.17 -13.81
C PHE A 132 1.58 5.84 -15.17
N PRO A 133 2.05 5.14 -16.25
CA PRO A 133 2.15 5.74 -17.58
C PRO A 133 0.80 6.01 -18.22
N GLY A 134 -0.25 5.34 -17.77
CA GLY A 134 -1.60 5.57 -18.26
C GLY A 134 -1.90 5.00 -19.63
N GLU A 135 -1.23 3.91 -20.02
CA GLU A 135 -1.53 3.22 -21.27
C GLU A 135 -2.99 2.77 -21.30
N GLU A 136 -3.65 2.94 -22.45
CA GLU A 136 -5.08 2.71 -22.61
C GLU A 136 -5.51 1.29 -22.18
N ARG A 137 -4.76 0.27 -22.57
CA ARG A 137 -5.08 -1.12 -22.20
C ARG A 137 -5.12 -1.33 -20.70
N HIS A 138 -4.21 -0.68 -19.94
CA HIS A 138 -4.17 -0.79 -18.48
C HIS A 138 -5.29 0.04 -17.85
N ARG A 139 -5.58 1.23 -18.35
CA ARG A 139 -6.71 2.04 -17.88
C ARG A 139 -8.02 1.29 -18.03
N ASN A 140 -8.24 0.65 -19.17
CA ASN A 140 -9.45 -0.14 -19.42
C ASN A 140 -9.61 -1.29 -18.42
N ARG A 141 -8.51 -1.98 -18.12
CA ARG A 141 -8.52 -3.07 -17.14
C ARG A 141 -8.77 -2.58 -15.72
N ILE A 142 -8.13 -1.49 -15.33
CA ILE A 142 -8.35 -0.86 -14.03
C ILE A 142 -9.80 -0.41 -13.89
N ASP A 143 -10.38 0.21 -14.90
CA ASP A 143 -11.78 0.66 -14.88
C ASP A 143 -12.73 -0.53 -14.67
N LYS A 144 -12.46 -1.66 -15.31
CA LYS A 144 -13.25 -2.89 -15.11
C LYS A 144 -13.13 -3.42 -13.69
N VAL A 145 -11.94 -3.36 -13.11
CA VAL A 145 -11.74 -3.74 -11.69
C VAL A 145 -12.50 -2.79 -10.77
N CYS A 146 -12.39 -1.48 -10.99
CA CYS A 146 -13.07 -0.48 -10.17
C CYS A 146 -14.60 -0.61 -10.23
N ARG A 147 -15.15 -1.01 -11.35
CA ARG A 147 -16.61 -1.23 -11.48
C ARG A 147 -17.12 -2.37 -10.60
N LEU A 148 -16.25 -3.29 -10.19
CA LEU A 148 -16.65 -4.37 -9.28
C LEU A 148 -17.08 -3.85 -7.91
N GLU A 149 -16.61 -2.68 -7.52
CA GLU A 149 -16.97 -2.04 -6.25
C GLU A 149 -18.44 -1.61 -6.23
N THR A 150 -18.96 -1.14 -7.36
CA THR A 150 -20.33 -0.62 -7.49
C THR A 150 -21.25 -1.54 -8.28
N GLY A 151 -20.73 -2.22 -9.31
CA GLY A 151 -21.52 -3.06 -10.20
C GLY A 151 -22.17 -4.28 -9.54
N ARG A 152 -21.64 -4.73 -8.41
CA ARG A 152 -22.21 -5.83 -7.61
C ARG A 152 -23.08 -5.36 -6.44
N ALA A 153 -23.09 -4.07 -6.16
CA ALA A 153 -23.88 -3.52 -5.04
C ALA A 153 -25.39 -3.73 -5.21
N GLY A 154 -25.87 -3.87 -6.45
CA GLY A 154 -27.27 -4.15 -6.75
C GLY A 154 -27.57 -5.62 -7.06
N GLN A 155 -26.58 -6.52 -7.00
CA GLN A 155 -26.80 -7.95 -7.21
C GLN A 155 -27.15 -8.60 -5.88
N GLU A 156 -28.34 -9.17 -5.80
CA GLU A 156 -28.72 -9.98 -4.65
C GLU A 156 -27.74 -11.16 -4.53
N ARG A 157 -27.19 -11.34 -3.33
CA ARG A 157 -26.40 -12.53 -3.04
C ARG A 157 -27.33 -13.72 -3.07
N ALA A 158 -27.10 -14.55 -4.05
CA ALA A 158 -27.76 -15.83 -4.12
C ALA A 158 -27.35 -16.70 -2.91
#